data_02cad04a8b46727d076407951263555f
#
_entry.id   02cad04a8b46727d076407951263555f
#
_cell.length_a   1.000
_cell.length_b   1.000
_cell.length_c   1.000
_cell.angle_alpha   90.00
_cell.angle_beta   90.00
_cell.angle_gamma   90.00
#
_symmetry.space_group_name_H-M   'P 1'
#
loop_
_entity.id
_entity.type
_entity.pdbx_description
1 polymer ?
#
loop_
_entity_poly.entity_id
_entity_poly.type
_entity_poly.pdbx_seq_one_letter_code
_entity_poly.pdbx_strand_id
1 'polypeptide(L)'
;MLDFHRTYSLPFKYSIPNYISIHLQKVKLYSRALKFLRRYLYLIFLRQKNLEISRILPAHQKILWINVSAPSLGDSLMDLSSRRLLTGKTIDLYTDEKNSNLYLNDKYFNKVFSNFNDLSTYEYDLVILDSFSSRTIKIKAKIAPKIVFVGMFGYFNGPEVNRIFYSFHQMNYLLDYPMTEEEIIDNTQNSLSISRKDQEIVKNIIPQNYITISLGGEWKYKTYQKWSEVINQLLLDNKNIKIIFVGSKNALRTSKQLLNIFPKDQLLDFTSILSFNQTAEVIRKSEVFLCCDGGLMHAATALDSKIVSLFARLTPEMLLPKNTNLFSLYDQENVNNIRPSKVISKYYEAISSADNHL
;
A
#
# COMPACT_ATOMS: atom_id res chain seq x y z
N MET A 1 -23.61 21.51 -9.70
CA MET A 1 -23.74 20.93 -8.34
C MET A 1 -22.37 20.45 -7.93
N LEU A 2 -21.82 20.94 -6.80
CA LEU A 2 -20.51 20.47 -6.31
C LEU A 2 -20.60 18.98 -6.02
N ASP A 3 -19.79 18.16 -6.69
CA ASP A 3 -19.72 16.74 -6.42
C ASP A 3 -18.87 16.53 -5.14
N PHE A 4 -19.53 16.47 -3.99
CA PHE A 4 -18.89 16.30 -2.70
C PHE A 4 -18.23 14.93 -2.52
N HIS A 5 -18.41 14.01 -3.46
CA HIS A 5 -17.70 12.73 -3.45
C HIS A 5 -16.27 12.87 -3.96
N ARG A 6 -16.08 13.75 -4.93
CA ARG A 6 -14.80 13.97 -5.58
C ARG A 6 -14.73 15.39 -6.13
N THR A 7 -13.69 16.10 -5.81
CA THR A 7 -13.34 17.38 -6.39
C THR A 7 -12.28 17.24 -7.46
N TYR A 8 -11.56 16.13 -7.46
CA TYR A 8 -10.75 15.72 -8.60
C TYR A 8 -11.50 14.65 -9.40
N SER A 9 -11.35 14.68 -10.72
CA SER A 9 -11.91 13.66 -11.60
C SER A 9 -11.32 12.31 -11.27
N LEU A 10 -12.14 11.24 -11.31
CA LEU A 10 -11.62 9.90 -11.33
C LEU A 10 -10.82 9.68 -12.61
N PRO A 11 -9.74 8.89 -12.55
CA PRO A 11 -8.96 8.59 -13.73
C PRO A 11 -9.83 7.92 -14.79
N PHE A 12 -9.85 8.49 -15.98
CA PHE A 12 -10.49 7.96 -17.18
C PHE A 12 -11.85 7.29 -16.95
N LYS A 13 -12.03 6.08 -17.47
CA LYS A 13 -13.26 5.27 -17.36
C LYS A 13 -13.28 4.36 -16.12
N TYR A 14 -12.67 4.77 -15.03
CA TYR A 14 -12.66 3.97 -13.80
C TYR A 14 -14.09 3.57 -13.39
N SER A 15 -14.39 2.29 -13.45
CA SER A 15 -15.68 1.74 -13.04
C SER A 15 -15.65 1.38 -11.54
N ILE A 16 -16.64 1.88 -10.81
CA ILE A 16 -16.82 1.55 -9.40
C ILE A 16 -17.84 0.42 -9.34
N PRO A 17 -17.51 -0.73 -8.71
CA PRO A 17 -18.46 -1.82 -8.54
C PRO A 17 -19.76 -1.36 -7.86
N ASN A 18 -20.90 -1.86 -8.34
CA ASN A 18 -22.21 -1.45 -7.85
C ASN A 18 -22.39 -1.62 -6.34
N TYR A 19 -21.83 -2.67 -5.74
CA TYR A 19 -21.94 -2.91 -4.30
C TYR A 19 -21.23 -1.84 -3.47
N ILE A 20 -20.13 -1.26 -3.95
CA ILE A 20 -19.45 -0.12 -3.32
C ILE A 20 -20.30 1.15 -3.49
N SER A 21 -20.85 1.37 -4.68
CA SER A 21 -21.76 2.47 -4.95
C SER A 21 -22.96 2.44 -3.98
N ILE A 22 -23.58 1.27 -3.79
CA ILE A 22 -24.68 1.07 -2.83
C ILE A 22 -24.25 1.38 -1.39
N HIS A 23 -23.05 0.93 -0.99
CA HIS A 23 -22.51 1.23 0.34
C HIS A 23 -22.32 2.73 0.55
N LEU A 24 -21.87 3.43 -0.48
CA LEU A 24 -21.69 4.88 -0.45
C LEU A 24 -23.00 5.65 -0.37
N GLN A 25 -24.07 5.15 -0.98
CA GLN A 25 -25.41 5.75 -0.86
C GLN A 25 -25.92 5.75 0.59
N LYS A 26 -25.46 4.81 1.42
CA LYS A 26 -25.77 4.77 2.87
C LYS A 26 -25.03 5.85 3.67
N VAL A 27 -23.93 6.39 3.16
CA VAL A 27 -23.22 7.48 3.82
C VAL A 27 -23.96 8.80 3.52
N LYS A 28 -24.51 9.42 4.54
CA LYS A 28 -25.29 10.64 4.40
C LYS A 28 -24.51 11.70 3.64
N LEU A 29 -25.10 12.26 2.57
CA LEU A 29 -24.53 13.33 1.74
C LEU A 29 -24.05 14.51 2.60
N TYR A 30 -24.80 14.81 3.64
CA TYR A 30 -24.45 15.80 4.65
C TYR A 30 -23.08 15.60 5.29
N SER A 31 -22.71 14.37 5.68
CA SER A 31 -21.41 14.09 6.28
C SER A 31 -20.25 14.35 5.32
N ARG A 32 -20.47 14.12 4.04
CA ARG A 32 -19.46 14.38 2.98
C ARG A 32 -19.33 15.86 2.68
N ALA A 33 -20.44 16.55 2.60
CA ALA A 33 -20.48 18.00 2.43
C ALA A 33 -19.77 18.72 3.60
N LEU A 34 -20.02 18.31 4.84
CA LEU A 34 -19.32 18.82 6.01
C LEU A 34 -17.81 18.55 5.96
N LYS A 35 -17.40 17.35 5.54
CA LYS A 35 -15.98 17.00 5.41
C LYS A 35 -15.29 17.88 4.35
N PHE A 36 -15.94 18.08 3.20
CA PHE A 36 -15.47 19.00 2.17
C PHE A 36 -15.37 20.42 2.69
N LEU A 37 -16.46 20.96 3.25
CA LEU A 37 -16.51 22.31 3.79
C LEU A 37 -15.42 22.54 4.85
N ARG A 38 -15.25 21.60 5.76
CA ARG A 38 -14.18 21.66 6.76
C ARG A 38 -12.80 21.77 6.12
N ARG A 39 -12.48 20.94 5.12
CA ARG A 39 -11.19 20.98 4.41
C ARG A 39 -11.01 22.34 3.70
N TYR A 40 -12.03 22.81 3.03
CA TYR A 40 -12.02 24.09 2.32
C TYR A 40 -11.81 25.27 3.28
N LEU A 41 -12.53 25.30 4.39
CA LEU A 41 -12.40 26.35 5.41
C LEU A 41 -11.00 26.36 6.04
N TYR A 42 -10.38 25.20 6.29
CA TYR A 42 -9.00 25.16 6.78
C TYR A 42 -8.01 25.82 5.81
N LEU A 43 -8.17 25.61 4.51
CA LEU A 43 -7.33 26.27 3.50
C LEU A 43 -7.48 27.80 3.55
N ILE A 44 -8.71 28.29 3.72
CA ILE A 44 -8.98 29.73 3.82
C ILE A 44 -8.42 30.32 5.11
N PHE A 45 -8.79 29.77 6.28
CA PHE A 45 -8.37 30.29 7.58
C PHE A 45 -6.86 30.29 7.79
N LEU A 46 -6.18 29.29 7.26
CA LEU A 46 -4.73 29.21 7.33
C LEU A 46 -4.03 29.93 6.16
N ARG A 47 -4.77 30.70 5.37
CA ARG A 47 -4.29 31.50 4.21
C ARG A 47 -3.54 30.64 3.19
N GLN A 48 -3.94 29.38 3.02
CA GLN A 48 -3.28 28.46 2.11
C GLN A 48 -3.98 28.39 0.74
N LYS A 49 -5.25 28.77 0.62
CA LYS A 49 -6.02 28.58 -0.62
C LYS A 49 -5.40 29.25 -1.85
N ASN A 50 -4.81 30.42 -1.72
CA ASN A 50 -4.16 31.15 -2.81
C ASN A 50 -2.77 30.57 -3.20
N LEU A 51 -2.25 29.62 -2.45
CA LEU A 51 -0.98 28.94 -2.72
C LEU A 51 -1.19 27.61 -3.45
N GLU A 52 -2.43 27.17 -3.62
CA GLU A 52 -2.75 25.97 -4.39
C GLU A 52 -2.51 26.23 -5.88
N ILE A 53 -1.70 25.37 -6.52
CA ILE A 53 -1.44 25.42 -7.96
C ILE A 53 -1.86 24.09 -8.61
N SER A 54 -2.05 24.10 -9.92
CA SER A 54 -2.58 22.96 -10.67
C SER A 54 -1.51 22.07 -11.32
N ARG A 55 -0.25 22.51 -11.35
CA ARG A 55 0.83 21.82 -12.07
C ARG A 55 2.14 21.91 -11.31
N ILE A 56 2.98 20.87 -11.49
CA ILE A 56 4.38 20.86 -11.06
C ILE A 56 5.24 21.35 -12.22
N LEU A 57 5.83 22.53 -12.06
CA LEU A 57 6.64 23.13 -13.11
C LEU A 57 8.07 22.55 -13.14
N PRO A 58 8.78 22.62 -14.26
CA PRO A 58 10.19 22.25 -14.33
C PRO A 58 11.07 22.99 -13.32
N ALA A 59 10.75 24.25 -13.00
CA ALA A 59 11.47 25.06 -12.02
C ALA A 59 11.35 24.54 -10.57
N HIS A 60 10.34 23.75 -10.25
CA HIS A 60 10.18 23.16 -8.92
C HIS A 60 11.16 21.98 -8.76
N GLN A 61 12.33 22.23 -8.20
CA GLN A 61 13.42 21.26 -8.07
C GLN A 61 13.47 20.60 -6.67
N LYS A 62 13.19 21.39 -5.62
CA LYS A 62 13.18 20.90 -4.22
C LYS A 62 11.75 20.77 -3.72
N ILE A 63 11.31 19.54 -3.53
CA ILE A 63 9.92 19.22 -3.23
C ILE A 63 9.81 18.59 -1.85
N LEU A 64 8.88 19.07 -1.02
CA LEU A 64 8.46 18.39 0.18
C LEU A 64 7.14 17.64 -0.06
N TRP A 65 7.15 16.33 0.06
CA TRP A 65 5.91 15.53 0.02
C TRP A 65 5.42 15.24 1.44
N ILE A 66 4.21 15.68 1.77
CA ILE A 66 3.58 15.45 3.08
C ILE A 66 2.56 14.32 2.95
N ASN A 67 2.87 13.15 3.54
CA ASN A 67 2.01 11.96 3.59
C ASN A 67 1.73 11.57 5.04
N VAL A 68 0.69 12.14 5.62
CA VAL A 68 0.29 11.93 7.03
C VAL A 68 -1.17 11.50 7.18
N SER A 69 -1.87 11.27 6.08
CA SER A 69 -3.28 10.87 6.08
C SER A 69 -3.47 9.38 5.76
N ALA A 70 -2.40 8.66 5.44
CA ALA A 70 -2.45 7.23 5.19
C ALA A 70 -2.76 6.47 6.50
N PRO A 71 -3.87 5.74 6.59
CA PRO A 71 -4.26 5.06 7.83
C PRO A 71 -3.35 3.87 8.15
N SER A 72 -2.75 3.23 7.16
CA SER A 72 -1.86 2.07 7.31
C SER A 72 -0.60 2.19 6.45
N LEU A 73 0.37 1.28 6.70
CA LEU A 73 1.59 1.17 5.88
C LEU A 73 1.27 0.84 4.42
N GLY A 74 0.30 -0.05 4.18
CA GLY A 74 -0.16 -0.40 2.83
C GLY A 74 -0.76 0.80 2.10
N ASP A 75 -1.58 1.60 2.78
CA ASP A 75 -2.14 2.82 2.22
C ASP A 75 -1.05 3.83 1.83
N SER A 76 -0.03 3.99 2.69
CA SER A 76 1.11 4.86 2.40
C SER A 76 1.88 4.40 1.16
N LEU A 77 2.13 3.08 1.03
CA LEU A 77 2.77 2.52 -0.16
C LEU A 77 1.98 2.79 -1.44
N MET A 78 0.65 2.69 -1.38
CA MET A 78 -0.21 2.99 -2.51
C MET A 78 -0.21 4.48 -2.85
N ASP A 79 -0.35 5.36 -1.85
CA ASP A 79 -0.41 6.81 -2.04
C ASP A 79 0.87 7.38 -2.64
N LEU A 80 2.01 6.87 -2.21
CA LEU A 80 3.34 7.32 -2.64
C LEU A 80 3.87 6.55 -3.86
N SER A 81 3.08 5.68 -4.48
CA SER A 81 3.53 4.80 -5.58
C SER A 81 4.06 5.59 -6.78
N SER A 82 3.47 6.72 -7.12
CA SER A 82 3.86 7.57 -8.25
C SER A 82 5.11 8.44 -8.02
N ARG A 83 5.76 8.39 -6.85
CA ARG A 83 6.95 9.20 -6.54
C ARG A 83 8.09 9.00 -7.54
N ARG A 84 8.14 7.84 -8.17
CA ARG A 84 9.13 7.53 -9.22
C ARG A 84 9.01 8.39 -10.48
N LEU A 85 7.85 9.04 -10.72
CA LEU A 85 7.64 9.93 -11.84
C LEU A 85 8.31 11.30 -11.67
N LEU A 86 8.74 11.64 -10.46
CA LEU A 86 9.43 12.89 -10.14
C LEU A 86 10.95 12.79 -10.36
N THR A 87 11.36 12.10 -11.42
CA THR A 87 12.79 11.95 -11.77
C THR A 87 13.47 13.29 -11.97
N GLY A 88 14.73 13.39 -11.52
CA GLY A 88 15.53 14.60 -11.64
C GLY A 88 15.21 15.70 -10.61
N LYS A 89 14.25 15.45 -9.70
CA LYS A 89 13.90 16.36 -8.62
C LYS A 89 14.38 15.83 -7.27
N THR A 90 14.74 16.74 -6.36
CA THR A 90 15.08 16.39 -4.96
C THR A 90 13.79 16.38 -4.14
N ILE A 91 13.41 15.21 -3.64
CA ILE A 91 12.16 15.01 -2.92
C ILE A 91 12.48 14.62 -1.48
N ASP A 92 11.97 15.39 -0.53
CA ASP A 92 11.97 15.02 0.88
C ASP A 92 10.55 14.58 1.28
N LEU A 93 10.45 13.56 2.15
CA LEU A 93 9.19 13.05 2.67
C LEU A 93 9.00 13.49 4.11
N TYR A 94 7.84 14.07 4.43
CA TYR A 94 7.36 14.19 5.79
C TYR A 94 6.18 13.24 6.01
N THR A 95 6.33 12.32 6.98
CA THR A 95 5.30 11.30 7.25
C THR A 95 5.21 10.98 8.73
N ASP A 96 4.26 10.14 9.13
CA ASP A 96 4.16 9.67 10.51
C ASP A 96 5.33 8.76 10.88
N GLU A 97 5.72 8.75 12.15
CA GLU A 97 6.83 7.94 12.67
C GLU A 97 6.68 6.45 12.30
N LYS A 98 5.45 5.91 12.38
CA LYS A 98 5.16 4.53 11.98
C LYS A 98 5.48 4.21 10.52
N ASN A 99 5.37 5.22 9.63
CA ASN A 99 5.59 5.07 8.19
C ASN A 99 7.03 5.46 7.80
N SER A 100 7.72 6.30 8.59
CA SER A 100 9.04 6.83 8.25
C SER A 100 10.07 5.73 8.02
N ASN A 101 10.08 4.70 8.87
CA ASN A 101 11.00 3.58 8.75
C ASN A 101 10.87 2.81 7.43
N LEU A 102 9.68 2.87 6.80
CA LEU A 102 9.41 2.24 5.51
C LEU A 102 10.26 2.87 4.39
N TYR A 103 10.53 4.16 4.50
CA TYR A 103 11.13 4.98 3.44
C TYR A 103 12.56 5.45 3.71
N LEU A 104 13.17 5.12 4.86
CA LEU A 104 14.52 5.58 5.19
C LEU A 104 15.57 5.22 4.15
N ASN A 105 15.37 4.15 3.38
CA ASN A 105 16.28 3.70 2.34
C ASN A 105 15.62 3.76 0.94
N ASP A 106 14.54 4.52 0.81
CA ASP A 106 13.86 4.66 -0.47
C ASP A 106 14.70 5.50 -1.44
N LYS A 107 14.93 4.97 -2.65
CA LYS A 107 15.80 5.60 -3.64
C LYS A 107 15.24 6.88 -4.27
N TYR A 108 13.94 7.15 -4.06
CA TYR A 108 13.27 8.33 -4.61
C TYR A 108 13.19 9.48 -3.61
N PHE A 109 13.38 9.23 -2.31
CA PHE A 109 13.43 10.26 -1.31
C PHE A 109 14.87 10.58 -0.89
N ASN A 110 15.21 11.86 -0.91
CA ASN A 110 16.50 12.34 -0.44
C ASN A 110 16.59 12.27 1.09
N LYS A 111 15.53 12.72 1.78
CA LYS A 111 15.41 12.66 3.24
C LYS A 111 13.99 12.27 3.64
N VAL A 112 13.87 11.63 4.81
CA VAL A 112 12.59 11.24 5.41
C VAL A 112 12.51 11.80 6.81
N PHE A 113 11.46 12.57 7.07
CA PHE A 113 11.22 13.24 8.35
C PHE A 113 9.92 12.73 8.98
N SER A 114 9.95 12.51 10.28
CA SER A 114 8.76 12.25 11.09
C SER A 114 8.59 13.26 12.22
N ASN A 115 9.67 14.00 12.54
CA ASN A 115 9.63 15.07 13.50
C ASN A 115 9.56 16.43 12.78
N PHE A 116 8.68 17.25 13.27
CA PHE A 116 8.41 18.59 12.75
C PHE A 116 9.61 19.55 12.87
N ASN A 117 10.38 19.45 13.95
CA ASN A 117 11.49 20.37 14.21
C ASN A 117 12.66 20.16 13.23
N ASP A 118 12.78 18.99 12.64
CA ASP A 118 13.85 18.66 11.71
C ASP A 118 13.70 19.35 10.35
N LEU A 119 12.49 19.86 10.03
CA LEU A 119 12.17 20.51 8.77
C LEU A 119 12.43 22.02 8.72
N SER A 120 12.63 22.66 9.85
CA SER A 120 12.67 24.12 9.95
C SER A 120 13.84 24.82 9.22
N THR A 121 14.82 24.05 8.76
CA THR A 121 16.06 24.55 8.12
C THR A 121 16.09 24.37 6.60
N TYR A 122 15.04 23.77 5.99
CA TYR A 122 15.03 23.45 4.56
C TYR A 122 14.16 24.42 3.75
N GLU A 123 14.65 24.83 2.61
CA GLU A 123 13.89 25.61 1.64
C GLU A 123 13.36 24.68 0.55
N TYR A 124 12.07 24.78 0.26
CA TYR A 124 11.38 24.02 -0.79
C TYR A 124 10.75 24.97 -1.81
N ASP A 125 10.71 24.51 -3.06
CA ASP A 125 10.05 25.23 -4.16
C ASP A 125 8.57 24.87 -4.25
N LEU A 126 8.22 23.67 -3.78
CA LEU A 126 6.88 23.10 -3.87
C LEU A 126 6.59 22.16 -2.69
N VAL A 127 5.34 22.11 -2.29
CA VAL A 127 4.82 21.08 -1.38
C VAL A 127 3.80 20.21 -2.12
N ILE A 128 3.92 18.89 -2.00
CA ILE A 128 2.89 17.94 -2.42
C ILE A 128 2.12 17.48 -1.19
N LEU A 129 0.80 17.64 -1.19
CA LEU A 129 -0.08 17.15 -0.13
C LEU A 129 -0.76 15.85 -0.56
N ASP A 130 -0.70 14.82 0.27
CA ASP A 130 -1.46 13.59 0.05
C ASP A 130 -2.96 13.86 -0.06
N SER A 131 -3.51 14.66 0.87
CA SER A 131 -4.91 15.08 0.85
C SER A 131 -5.08 16.43 1.55
N PHE A 132 -6.23 17.07 1.35
CA PHE A 132 -6.58 18.31 2.06
C PHE A 132 -7.25 18.03 3.41
N SER A 133 -6.76 17.01 4.13
CA SER A 133 -7.19 16.80 5.51
C SER A 133 -6.80 17.99 6.38
N SER A 134 -7.59 18.27 7.42
CA SER A 134 -7.26 19.36 8.35
C SER A 134 -5.88 19.19 9.00
N ARG A 135 -5.43 17.95 9.19
CA ARG A 135 -4.12 17.63 9.72
C ARG A 135 -3.02 18.02 8.73
N THR A 136 -3.12 17.54 7.48
CA THR A 136 -2.14 17.82 6.43
C THR A 136 -2.01 19.33 6.16
N ILE A 137 -3.15 20.04 6.06
CA ILE A 137 -3.16 21.49 5.83
C ILE A 137 -2.51 22.25 6.99
N LYS A 138 -2.78 21.87 8.24
CA LYS A 138 -2.14 22.48 9.41
C LYS A 138 -0.62 22.27 9.42
N ILE A 139 -0.18 21.06 9.10
CA ILE A 139 1.24 20.74 9.00
C ILE A 139 1.90 21.60 7.92
N LYS A 140 1.33 21.64 6.71
CA LYS A 140 1.83 22.47 5.60
C LYS A 140 1.91 23.95 5.99
N ALA A 141 0.86 24.50 6.58
CA ALA A 141 0.82 25.90 6.99
C ALA A 141 1.86 26.24 8.05
N LYS A 142 2.27 25.28 8.86
CA LYS A 142 3.30 25.46 9.87
C LYS A 142 4.73 25.30 9.31
N ILE A 143 4.95 24.26 8.46
CA ILE A 143 6.29 23.95 7.92
C ILE A 143 6.68 24.88 6.77
N ALA A 144 5.76 25.12 5.85
CA ALA A 144 5.99 25.82 4.59
C ALA A 144 4.88 26.85 4.31
N PRO A 145 4.65 27.85 5.19
CA PRO A 145 3.48 28.72 5.14
C PRO A 145 3.33 29.50 3.85
N LYS A 146 4.42 29.83 3.17
CA LYS A 146 4.45 30.68 1.97
C LYS A 146 4.71 29.89 0.67
N ILE A 147 5.01 28.59 0.76
CA ILE A 147 5.36 27.78 -0.41
C ILE A 147 4.07 27.34 -1.12
N VAL A 148 4.08 27.36 -2.45
CA VAL A 148 2.99 26.84 -3.28
C VAL A 148 2.85 25.33 -3.10
N PHE A 149 1.66 24.79 -3.39
CA PHE A 149 1.43 23.37 -3.22
C PHE A 149 0.45 22.80 -4.24
N VAL A 150 0.55 21.49 -4.46
CA VAL A 150 -0.39 20.67 -5.22
C VAL A 150 -0.98 19.58 -4.32
N GLY A 151 -2.15 19.05 -4.68
CA GLY A 151 -2.80 17.95 -3.96
C GLY A 151 -2.87 16.67 -4.77
N MET A 152 -2.51 15.54 -4.18
CA MET A 152 -2.66 14.23 -4.80
C MET A 152 -4.13 13.78 -4.80
N PHE A 153 -4.72 13.63 -3.62
CA PHE A 153 -6.12 13.24 -3.45
C PHE A 153 -7.03 14.44 -3.12
N GLY A 154 -6.44 15.58 -2.79
CA GLY A 154 -7.11 16.85 -2.54
C GLY A 154 -8.31 16.77 -1.61
N TYR A 155 -9.46 17.22 -2.11
CA TYR A 155 -10.75 17.09 -1.40
C TYR A 155 -11.40 15.73 -1.56
N PHE A 156 -10.76 14.80 -2.32
CA PHE A 156 -11.35 13.51 -2.64
C PHE A 156 -11.86 12.81 -1.37
N ASN A 157 -13.10 12.43 -1.41
CA ASN A 157 -13.81 11.81 -0.31
C ASN A 157 -14.88 10.86 -0.87
N GLY A 158 -14.56 10.35 -2.03
CA GLY A 158 -15.40 9.49 -2.83
C GLY A 158 -15.28 8.01 -2.46
N PRO A 159 -15.81 7.15 -3.35
CA PRO A 159 -15.73 5.72 -3.17
C PRO A 159 -14.30 5.20 -3.14
N GLU A 160 -14.15 3.96 -2.69
CA GLU A 160 -12.90 3.24 -2.81
C GLU A 160 -12.49 3.18 -4.28
N VAL A 161 -11.23 3.48 -4.53
CA VAL A 161 -10.62 3.44 -5.86
C VAL A 161 -9.27 2.74 -5.75
N ASN A 162 -8.74 2.22 -6.85
CA ASN A 162 -7.37 1.75 -6.88
C ASN A 162 -6.42 2.95 -6.65
N ARG A 163 -5.90 3.06 -5.43
CA ARG A 163 -5.09 4.19 -4.99
C ARG A 163 -3.75 4.26 -5.73
N ILE A 164 -3.20 3.11 -6.14
CA ILE A 164 -1.96 3.06 -6.91
C ILE A 164 -2.19 3.71 -8.27
N PHE A 165 -3.21 3.24 -8.97
CA PHE A 165 -3.60 3.77 -10.27
C PHE A 165 -3.95 5.27 -10.20
N TYR A 166 -4.75 5.65 -9.18
CA TYR A 166 -5.09 7.05 -8.96
C TYR A 166 -3.86 7.92 -8.71
N SER A 167 -2.89 7.44 -7.93
CA SER A 167 -1.63 8.15 -7.64
C SER A 167 -0.85 8.42 -8.93
N PHE A 168 -0.72 7.42 -9.81
CA PHE A 168 -0.05 7.59 -11.10
C PHE A 168 -0.81 8.54 -12.03
N HIS A 169 -2.11 8.39 -12.15
CA HIS A 169 -2.93 9.28 -12.97
C HIS A 169 -2.81 10.73 -12.50
N GLN A 170 -2.95 10.97 -11.19
CA GLN A 170 -2.87 12.33 -10.64
C GLN A 170 -1.47 12.92 -10.82
N MET A 171 -0.42 12.15 -10.62
CA MET A 171 0.95 12.63 -10.82
C MET A 171 1.22 12.95 -12.29
N ASN A 172 0.77 12.13 -13.24
CA ASN A 172 0.86 12.45 -14.68
C ASN A 172 0.13 13.75 -15.00
N TYR A 173 -1.08 13.94 -14.46
CA TYR A 173 -1.81 15.20 -14.62
C TYR A 173 -1.02 16.38 -14.05
N LEU A 174 -0.46 16.26 -12.84
CA LEU A 174 0.31 17.34 -12.20
C LEU A 174 1.60 17.68 -12.95
N LEU A 175 2.23 16.70 -13.60
CA LEU A 175 3.45 16.87 -14.39
C LEU A 175 3.19 17.25 -15.84
N ASP A 176 1.94 17.28 -16.26
CA ASP A 176 1.51 17.51 -17.65
C ASP A 176 2.10 16.49 -18.65
N TYR A 177 2.24 15.24 -18.21
CA TYR A 177 2.71 14.17 -19.06
C TYR A 177 1.56 13.67 -19.96
N PRO A 178 1.77 13.57 -21.27
CA PRO A 178 0.75 13.16 -22.24
C PRO A 178 0.61 11.64 -22.31
N MET A 179 0.45 10.95 -21.16
CA MET A 179 0.26 9.51 -21.13
C MET A 179 -1.19 9.12 -21.35
N THR A 180 -1.42 8.10 -22.15
CA THR A 180 -2.71 7.44 -22.32
C THR A 180 -3.09 6.64 -21.08
N GLU A 181 -4.36 6.24 -20.97
CA GLU A 181 -4.82 5.35 -19.88
C GLU A 181 -4.06 4.03 -19.86
N GLU A 182 -3.82 3.43 -21.02
CA GLU A 182 -3.09 2.17 -21.16
C GLU A 182 -1.64 2.31 -20.67
N GLU A 183 -0.94 3.35 -21.11
CA GLU A 183 0.43 3.66 -20.66
C GLU A 183 0.48 3.88 -19.15
N ILE A 184 -0.50 4.58 -18.56
CA ILE A 184 -0.57 4.76 -17.11
C ILE A 184 -0.78 3.43 -16.40
N ILE A 185 -1.70 2.58 -16.87
CA ILE A 185 -1.98 1.26 -16.28
C ILE A 185 -0.74 0.38 -16.34
N ASP A 186 -0.05 0.31 -17.47
CA ASP A 186 1.13 -0.53 -17.65
C ASP A 186 2.33 -0.05 -16.82
N ASN A 187 2.42 1.26 -16.58
CA ASN A 187 3.45 1.85 -15.73
C ASN A 187 3.07 1.86 -14.23
N THR A 188 1.83 1.55 -13.89
CA THR A 188 1.37 1.60 -12.49
C THR A 188 1.96 0.46 -11.68
N GLN A 189 2.80 0.79 -10.71
CA GLN A 189 3.52 -0.16 -9.89
C GLN A 189 3.86 0.44 -8.53
N ASN A 190 3.71 -0.35 -7.46
CA ASN A 190 4.28 -0.02 -6.16
C ASN A 190 5.81 -0.18 -6.19
N SER A 191 6.49 0.44 -5.25
CA SER A 191 7.91 0.18 -5.02
C SER A 191 8.24 0.28 -3.53
N LEU A 192 9.16 -0.57 -3.09
CA LEU A 192 9.71 -0.58 -1.75
C LEU A 192 11.21 -0.85 -1.84
N SER A 193 12.02 -0.07 -1.12
CA SER A 193 13.46 -0.26 -1.05
C SER A 193 13.82 -0.86 0.31
N ILE A 194 14.55 -1.98 0.30
CA ILE A 194 15.02 -2.65 1.51
C ILE A 194 16.51 -2.39 1.68
N SER A 195 16.91 -1.98 2.89
CA SER A 195 18.31 -1.70 3.19
C SER A 195 19.18 -2.95 3.06
N ARG A 196 20.47 -2.77 2.69
CA ARG A 196 21.45 -3.86 2.71
C ARG A 196 21.55 -4.51 4.07
N LYS A 197 21.46 -3.72 5.14
CA LYS A 197 21.46 -4.22 6.52
C LYS A 197 20.30 -5.18 6.78
N ASP A 198 19.08 -4.81 6.38
CA ASP A 198 17.90 -5.68 6.55
C ASP A 198 18.01 -6.95 5.71
N GLN A 199 18.53 -6.84 4.48
CA GLN A 199 18.79 -7.99 3.61
C GLN A 199 19.78 -8.98 4.24
N GLU A 200 20.88 -8.49 4.82
CA GLU A 200 21.88 -9.35 5.50
C GLU A 200 21.32 -9.99 6.77
N ILE A 201 20.55 -9.25 7.57
CA ILE A 201 19.89 -9.81 8.75
C ILE A 201 18.97 -10.97 8.32
N VAL A 202 18.13 -10.77 7.34
CA VAL A 202 17.18 -11.78 6.86
C VAL A 202 17.90 -12.98 6.27
N LYS A 203 18.92 -12.78 5.44
CA LYS A 203 19.72 -13.84 4.83
C LYS A 203 20.27 -14.84 5.85
N ASN A 204 20.63 -14.35 7.05
CA ASN A 204 21.24 -15.18 8.10
C ASN A 204 20.22 -15.99 8.92
N ILE A 205 18.91 -15.73 8.78
CA ILE A 205 17.87 -16.37 9.60
C ILE A 205 16.86 -17.21 8.80
N ILE A 206 16.86 -17.09 7.48
CA ILE A 206 15.92 -17.84 6.62
C ILE A 206 16.59 -19.11 6.06
N PRO A 207 15.83 -20.20 5.86
CA PRO A 207 16.30 -21.37 5.13
C PRO A 207 16.37 -21.11 3.61
N GLN A 208 16.90 -22.06 2.88
CA GLN A 208 16.73 -22.13 1.44
C GLN A 208 15.37 -22.75 1.12
N ASN A 209 14.74 -22.34 0.00
CA ASN A 209 13.50 -22.93 -0.52
C ASN A 209 12.38 -22.99 0.53
N TYR A 210 11.65 -21.92 0.66
CA TYR A 210 10.54 -21.82 1.61
C TYR A 210 9.39 -21.00 1.03
N ILE A 211 8.22 -21.20 1.58
CA ILE A 211 7.06 -20.35 1.36
C ILE A 211 6.78 -19.52 2.61
N THR A 212 6.11 -18.40 2.42
CA THR A 212 5.72 -17.52 3.53
C THR A 212 4.21 -17.42 3.64
N ILE A 213 3.68 -17.47 4.86
CA ILE A 213 2.24 -17.30 5.13
C ILE A 213 2.04 -16.15 6.10
N SER A 214 1.20 -15.18 5.72
CA SER A 214 0.74 -14.14 6.65
C SER A 214 -0.55 -14.57 7.34
N LEU A 215 -0.49 -14.76 8.66
CA LEU A 215 -1.59 -15.35 9.44
C LEU A 215 -2.61 -14.34 9.97
N GLY A 216 -2.26 -13.05 10.02
CA GLY A 216 -3.10 -12.00 10.62
C GLY A 216 -3.94 -11.25 9.59
N GLY A 217 -4.95 -10.56 10.11
CA GLY A 217 -5.75 -9.58 9.39
C GLY A 217 -6.26 -8.52 10.36
N GLU A 218 -6.50 -7.31 9.89
CA GLU A 218 -7.04 -6.23 10.72
C GLU A 218 -8.53 -6.46 11.06
N TRP A 219 -9.25 -7.06 10.12
CA TRP A 219 -10.68 -7.30 10.23
C TRP A 219 -11.00 -8.79 10.15
N LYS A 220 -12.00 -9.26 10.88
CA LYS A 220 -12.42 -10.68 10.89
C LYS A 220 -12.70 -11.22 9.48
N TYR A 221 -13.34 -10.44 8.62
CA TYR A 221 -13.66 -10.85 7.25
C TYR A 221 -12.43 -10.92 6.31
N LYS A 222 -11.29 -10.35 6.72
CA LYS A 222 -9.98 -10.42 6.04
C LYS A 222 -8.99 -11.33 6.78
N THR A 223 -9.42 -12.08 7.79
CA THR A 223 -8.57 -13.00 8.55
C THR A 223 -8.97 -14.43 8.22
N TYR A 224 -8.14 -15.11 7.44
CA TYR A 224 -8.41 -16.48 7.02
C TYR A 224 -8.12 -17.45 8.16
N GLN A 225 -9.09 -18.28 8.53
CA GLN A 225 -9.01 -19.18 9.69
C GLN A 225 -8.66 -20.63 9.32
N LYS A 226 -8.66 -20.96 8.02
CA LYS A 226 -8.45 -22.33 7.53
C LYS A 226 -7.00 -22.61 7.10
N TRP A 227 -6.04 -21.84 7.63
CA TRP A 227 -4.63 -22.06 7.32
C TRP A 227 -4.13 -23.44 7.72
N SER A 228 -4.66 -24.04 8.81
CA SER A 228 -4.28 -25.39 9.23
C SER A 228 -4.58 -26.44 8.14
N GLU A 229 -5.70 -26.33 7.44
CA GLU A 229 -6.07 -27.23 6.35
C GLU A 229 -5.17 -27.06 5.14
N VAL A 230 -4.83 -25.80 4.80
CA VAL A 230 -3.89 -25.48 3.72
C VAL A 230 -2.49 -26.03 4.03
N ILE A 231 -1.97 -25.75 5.23
CA ILE A 231 -0.64 -26.19 5.66
C ILE A 231 -0.57 -27.72 5.69
N ASN A 232 -1.58 -28.38 6.25
CA ASN A 232 -1.63 -29.85 6.27
C ASN A 232 -1.49 -30.45 4.88
N GLN A 233 -2.24 -29.93 3.90
CA GLN A 233 -2.15 -30.44 2.52
C GLN A 233 -0.78 -30.16 1.91
N LEU A 234 -0.22 -28.95 2.06
CA LEU A 234 1.10 -28.61 1.53
C LEU A 234 2.22 -29.51 2.12
N LEU A 235 2.13 -29.85 3.41
CA LEU A 235 3.08 -30.77 4.08
C LEU A 235 2.89 -32.23 3.63
N LEU A 236 1.67 -32.65 3.30
CA LEU A 236 1.41 -33.97 2.72
C LEU A 236 1.97 -34.09 1.31
N ASP A 237 1.80 -33.05 0.50
CA ASP A 237 2.24 -33.03 -0.89
C ASP A 237 3.76 -32.90 -1.02
N ASN A 238 4.41 -32.14 -0.10
CA ASN A 238 5.86 -31.96 -0.08
C ASN A 238 6.40 -31.99 1.36
N LYS A 239 6.95 -33.14 1.78
CA LYS A 239 7.51 -33.36 3.12
C LYS A 239 8.74 -32.50 3.43
N ASN A 240 9.38 -31.92 2.42
CA ASN A 240 10.59 -31.09 2.59
C ASN A 240 10.30 -29.59 2.58
N ILE A 241 9.04 -29.18 2.35
CA ILE A 241 8.67 -27.76 2.32
C ILE A 241 8.93 -27.10 3.68
N LYS A 242 9.54 -25.93 3.66
CA LYS A 242 9.65 -25.05 4.83
C LYS A 242 8.64 -23.93 4.73
N ILE A 243 7.96 -23.62 5.82
CA ILE A 243 6.93 -22.60 5.89
C ILE A 243 7.34 -21.58 6.95
N ILE A 244 7.38 -20.31 6.56
CA ILE A 244 7.65 -19.20 7.46
C ILE A 244 6.36 -18.44 7.74
N PHE A 245 6.02 -18.31 9.02
CA PHE A 245 4.92 -17.45 9.45
C PHE A 245 5.41 -16.02 9.65
N VAL A 246 4.63 -15.08 9.12
CA VAL A 246 4.84 -13.65 9.30
C VAL A 246 3.54 -12.96 9.69
N GLY A 247 3.65 -11.74 10.21
CA GLY A 247 2.50 -10.96 10.62
C GLY A 247 2.80 -10.08 11.83
N SER A 248 1.82 -9.27 12.22
CA SER A 248 1.90 -8.44 13.41
C SER A 248 1.32 -9.15 14.64
N LYS A 249 1.21 -8.43 15.76
CA LYS A 249 0.74 -8.98 17.05
C LYS A 249 -0.62 -9.70 16.96
N ASN A 250 -1.49 -9.31 16.02
CA ASN A 250 -2.79 -9.96 15.81
C ASN A 250 -2.70 -11.40 15.30
N ALA A 251 -1.56 -11.81 14.73
CA ALA A 251 -1.30 -13.16 14.23
C ALA A 251 -0.74 -14.12 15.29
N LEU A 252 -0.21 -13.61 16.42
CA LEU A 252 0.51 -14.41 17.44
C LEU A 252 -0.29 -15.59 18.00
N ARG A 253 -1.61 -15.43 18.19
CA ARG A 253 -2.45 -16.52 18.70
C ARG A 253 -2.51 -17.66 17.67
N THR A 254 -2.72 -17.33 16.41
CA THR A 254 -2.82 -18.30 15.32
C THR A 254 -1.49 -19.00 15.08
N SER A 255 -0.36 -18.27 15.06
CA SER A 255 0.96 -18.88 14.87
C SER A 255 1.27 -19.89 15.95
N LYS A 256 1.05 -19.55 17.24
CA LYS A 256 1.25 -20.48 18.36
C LYS A 256 0.38 -21.74 18.25
N GLN A 257 -0.88 -21.61 17.83
CA GLN A 257 -1.76 -22.75 17.62
C GLN A 257 -1.23 -23.67 16.52
N LEU A 258 -0.78 -23.13 15.38
CA LEU A 258 -0.23 -23.90 14.27
C LEU A 258 1.09 -24.60 14.64
N LEU A 259 1.98 -23.93 15.37
CA LEU A 259 3.23 -24.51 15.85
C LEU A 259 3.04 -25.69 16.82
N ASN A 260 1.88 -25.77 17.48
CA ASN A 260 1.55 -26.91 18.34
C ASN A 260 0.95 -28.10 17.58
N ILE A 261 0.48 -27.88 16.35
CA ILE A 261 -0.19 -28.91 15.53
C ILE A 261 0.81 -29.56 14.56
N PHE A 262 1.74 -28.79 14.00
CA PHE A 262 2.62 -29.23 12.91
C PHE A 262 4.08 -29.41 13.35
N PRO A 263 4.89 -30.16 12.59
CA PRO A 263 6.31 -30.41 12.91
C PRO A 263 7.13 -29.11 12.97
N LYS A 264 7.86 -28.94 14.07
CA LYS A 264 8.65 -27.73 14.34
C LYS A 264 9.84 -27.53 13.41
N ASP A 265 10.33 -28.59 12.83
CA ASP A 265 11.44 -28.56 11.87
C ASP A 265 11.04 -28.03 10.50
N GLN A 266 9.73 -28.01 10.19
CA GLN A 266 9.18 -27.49 8.93
C GLN A 266 8.62 -26.08 9.05
N LEU A 267 8.39 -25.59 10.26
CA LEU A 267 7.76 -24.28 10.52
C LEU A 267 8.72 -23.34 11.25
N LEU A 268 8.87 -22.12 10.73
CA LEU A 268 9.54 -21.02 11.41
C LEU A 268 8.54 -19.90 11.67
N ASP A 269 8.63 -19.30 12.85
CA ASP A 269 7.71 -18.21 13.24
C ASP A 269 8.46 -16.89 13.44
N PHE A 270 8.25 -15.96 12.53
CA PHE A 270 8.74 -14.59 12.63
C PHE A 270 7.60 -13.58 12.92
N THR A 271 6.45 -14.09 13.36
CA THR A 271 5.28 -13.25 13.69
C THR A 271 5.63 -12.25 14.79
N SER A 272 5.51 -10.96 14.50
CA SER A 272 5.80 -9.84 15.43
C SER A 272 7.25 -9.77 15.94
N ILE A 273 8.19 -10.42 15.26
CA ILE A 273 9.63 -10.43 15.63
C ILE A 273 10.40 -9.45 14.76
N LEU A 274 10.16 -9.47 13.45
CA LEU A 274 10.88 -8.68 12.47
C LEU A 274 10.23 -7.29 12.27
N SER A 275 11.05 -6.33 11.85
CA SER A 275 10.55 -5.06 11.33
C SER A 275 9.72 -5.28 10.06
N PHE A 276 8.94 -4.27 9.63
CA PHE A 276 8.16 -4.38 8.41
C PHE A 276 9.05 -4.65 7.19
N ASN A 277 10.19 -3.93 7.06
CA ASN A 277 11.11 -4.09 5.93
C ASN A 277 11.82 -5.45 5.95
N GLN A 278 12.19 -5.97 7.13
CA GLN A 278 12.73 -7.32 7.27
C GLN A 278 11.69 -8.38 6.92
N THR A 279 10.44 -8.20 7.35
CA THR A 279 9.33 -9.08 6.97
C THR A 279 9.11 -9.07 5.46
N ALA A 280 9.15 -7.89 4.84
CA ALA A 280 9.05 -7.74 3.39
C ALA A 280 10.21 -8.43 2.65
N GLU A 281 11.43 -8.42 3.20
CA GLU A 281 12.57 -9.16 2.65
C GLU A 281 12.39 -10.68 2.76
N VAL A 282 11.89 -11.18 3.89
CA VAL A 282 11.52 -12.62 4.02
C VAL A 282 10.50 -13.00 2.93
N ILE A 283 9.50 -12.17 2.69
CA ILE A 283 8.50 -12.40 1.65
C ILE A 283 9.14 -12.37 0.26
N ARG A 284 10.02 -11.39 -0.02
CA ARG A 284 10.71 -11.26 -1.32
C ARG A 284 11.56 -12.46 -1.69
N LYS A 285 12.13 -13.13 -0.68
CA LYS A 285 12.99 -14.31 -0.85
C LYS A 285 12.21 -15.63 -0.86
N SER A 286 10.93 -15.64 -0.54
CA SER A 286 10.11 -16.84 -0.56
C SER A 286 9.72 -17.22 -1.99
N GLU A 287 9.52 -18.52 -2.23
CA GLU A 287 9.01 -19.02 -3.52
C GLU A 287 7.61 -18.49 -3.82
N VAL A 288 6.74 -18.49 -2.82
CA VAL A 288 5.38 -17.96 -2.90
C VAL A 288 4.99 -17.38 -1.54
N PHE A 289 4.30 -16.26 -1.56
CA PHE A 289 3.71 -15.62 -0.38
C PHE A 289 2.19 -15.82 -0.38
N LEU A 290 1.66 -16.48 0.65
CA LEU A 290 0.23 -16.66 0.86
C LEU A 290 -0.28 -15.66 1.90
N CYS A 291 -1.31 -14.88 1.57
CA CYS A 291 -1.80 -13.84 2.48
C CYS A 291 -3.27 -13.49 2.23
N CYS A 292 -3.82 -12.70 3.14
CA CYS A 292 -5.03 -11.92 2.88
C CYS A 292 -4.66 -10.48 2.51
N ASP A 293 -5.65 -9.71 2.00
CA ASP A 293 -5.51 -8.27 1.77
C ASP A 293 -5.02 -7.56 3.04
N GLY A 294 -3.89 -6.85 2.92
CA GLY A 294 -3.24 -6.13 4.02
C GLY A 294 -1.91 -5.50 3.64
N GLY A 295 -1.27 -4.84 4.60
CA GLY A 295 -0.03 -4.08 4.36
C GLY A 295 1.12 -4.91 3.80
N LEU A 296 1.30 -6.17 4.23
CA LEU A 296 2.34 -7.07 3.73
C LEU A 296 2.09 -7.51 2.27
N MET A 297 0.81 -7.61 1.84
CA MET A 297 0.47 -7.86 0.45
C MET A 297 0.96 -6.71 -0.44
N HIS A 298 0.73 -5.45 -0.02
CA HIS A 298 1.22 -4.28 -0.77
C HIS A 298 2.75 -4.18 -0.79
N ALA A 299 3.43 -4.61 0.29
CA ALA A 299 4.88 -4.70 0.31
C ALA A 299 5.39 -5.78 -0.65
N ALA A 300 4.77 -6.95 -0.67
CA ALA A 300 5.10 -8.04 -1.57
C ALA A 300 4.90 -7.63 -3.05
N THR A 301 3.80 -6.95 -3.37
CA THR A 301 3.55 -6.36 -4.69
C THR A 301 4.64 -5.34 -5.08
N ALA A 302 5.07 -4.52 -4.12
CA ALA A 302 6.11 -3.50 -4.35
C ALA A 302 7.51 -4.10 -4.59
N LEU A 303 7.71 -5.37 -4.26
CA LEU A 303 8.94 -6.14 -4.43
C LEU A 303 8.85 -7.19 -5.54
N ASP A 304 7.77 -7.16 -6.30
CA ASP A 304 7.47 -8.10 -7.40
C ASP A 304 7.52 -9.57 -6.96
N SER A 305 7.10 -9.84 -5.72
CA SER A 305 7.03 -11.19 -5.18
C SER A 305 5.85 -11.95 -5.80
N LYS A 306 5.96 -13.27 -5.84
CA LYS A 306 4.88 -14.16 -6.26
C LYS A 306 3.88 -14.34 -5.11
N ILE A 307 2.62 -13.96 -5.33
CA ILE A 307 1.62 -13.81 -4.26
C ILE A 307 0.36 -14.62 -4.58
N VAL A 308 -0.07 -15.45 -3.64
CA VAL A 308 -1.44 -15.97 -3.58
C VAL A 308 -2.20 -15.18 -2.53
N SER A 309 -3.12 -14.33 -2.95
CA SER A 309 -3.83 -13.38 -2.08
C SER A 309 -5.33 -13.64 -2.02
N LEU A 310 -5.87 -13.56 -0.79
CA LEU A 310 -7.29 -13.75 -0.50
C LEU A 310 -7.95 -12.41 -0.23
N PHE A 311 -9.02 -12.11 -0.97
CA PHE A 311 -9.76 -10.85 -0.86
C PHE A 311 -11.19 -11.06 -0.41
N ALA A 312 -11.70 -10.08 0.33
CA ALA A 312 -13.13 -9.98 0.61
C ALA A 312 -13.59 -8.52 0.59
N ARG A 313 -14.79 -8.29 0.04
CA ARG A 313 -15.45 -6.98 -0.11
C ARG A 313 -14.81 -6.08 -1.17
N LEU A 314 -13.51 -5.83 -1.12
CA LEU A 314 -12.76 -5.15 -2.17
C LEU A 314 -12.18 -6.19 -3.11
N THR A 315 -12.28 -5.94 -4.42
CA THR A 315 -11.74 -6.87 -5.41
C THR A 315 -10.24 -6.67 -5.61
N PRO A 316 -9.52 -7.66 -6.13
CA PRO A 316 -8.10 -7.52 -6.44
C PRO A 316 -7.79 -6.28 -7.30
N GLU A 317 -8.59 -5.99 -8.31
CA GLU A 317 -8.42 -4.88 -9.26
C GLU A 317 -8.52 -3.51 -8.57
N MET A 318 -9.18 -3.44 -7.42
CA MET A 318 -9.26 -2.20 -6.61
C MET A 318 -8.05 -1.95 -5.73
N LEU A 319 -7.19 -2.94 -5.53
CA LEU A 319 -6.10 -2.89 -4.57
C LEU A 319 -4.72 -3.19 -5.18
N LEU A 320 -4.68 -3.91 -6.30
CA LEU A 320 -3.45 -4.38 -6.93
C LEU A 320 -3.17 -3.64 -8.24
N PRO A 321 -1.89 -3.46 -8.61
CA PRO A 321 -1.51 -3.11 -9.97
C PRO A 321 -1.74 -4.30 -10.92
N LYS A 322 -1.67 -4.07 -12.22
CA LYS A 322 -1.68 -5.12 -13.23
C LYS A 322 -0.30 -5.80 -13.24
N ASN A 323 -0.21 -6.98 -12.66
CA ASN A 323 1.03 -7.73 -12.55
C ASN A 323 0.78 -9.23 -12.73
N THR A 324 1.67 -9.95 -13.40
CA THR A 324 1.58 -11.38 -13.68
C THR A 324 1.87 -12.27 -12.46
N ASN A 325 2.57 -11.76 -11.46
CA ASN A 325 2.94 -12.51 -10.24
C ASN A 325 1.83 -12.54 -9.18
N LEU A 326 0.61 -12.08 -9.51
CA LEU A 326 -0.51 -11.95 -8.61
C LEU A 326 -1.58 -13.00 -8.89
N PHE A 327 -1.73 -13.96 -7.98
CA PHE A 327 -2.73 -15.04 -8.02
C PHE A 327 -3.78 -14.79 -6.96
N SER A 328 -4.96 -14.32 -7.38
CA SER A 328 -5.97 -13.82 -6.45
C SER A 328 -7.18 -14.73 -6.35
N LEU A 329 -7.73 -14.84 -5.14
CA LEU A 329 -9.02 -15.45 -4.84
C LEU A 329 -9.90 -14.39 -4.15
N TYR A 330 -11.17 -14.36 -4.53
CA TYR A 330 -12.12 -13.36 -4.06
C TYR A 330 -13.42 -13.99 -3.58
N ASP A 331 -13.93 -13.46 -2.47
CA ASP A 331 -15.28 -13.69 -1.98
C ASP A 331 -15.95 -12.35 -1.63
N GLN A 332 -17.23 -12.20 -1.94
CA GLN A 332 -17.92 -10.92 -1.75
C GLN A 332 -18.03 -10.48 -0.29
N GLU A 333 -18.00 -11.41 0.66
CA GLU A 333 -18.28 -11.12 2.07
C GLU A 333 -17.11 -11.38 3.02
N ASN A 334 -16.49 -12.57 2.90
CA ASN A 334 -15.54 -13.06 3.89
C ASN A 334 -14.54 -14.05 3.28
N VAL A 335 -13.25 -13.84 3.50
CA VAL A 335 -12.20 -14.75 3.01
C VAL A 335 -12.40 -16.19 3.49
N ASN A 336 -13.09 -16.42 4.59
CA ASN A 336 -13.38 -17.76 5.13
C ASN A 336 -14.38 -18.57 4.29
N ASN A 337 -15.07 -17.95 3.34
CA ASN A 337 -15.89 -18.65 2.34
C ASN A 337 -15.03 -19.31 1.26
N ILE A 338 -13.76 -18.88 1.10
CA ILE A 338 -12.80 -19.49 0.18
C ILE A 338 -12.38 -20.87 0.75
N ARG A 339 -12.54 -21.92 -0.07
CA ARG A 339 -12.17 -23.28 0.33
C ARG A 339 -10.64 -23.46 0.30
N PRO A 340 -10.04 -24.19 1.26
CA PRO A 340 -8.60 -24.49 1.27
C PRO A 340 -8.09 -25.09 -0.05
N SER A 341 -8.87 -25.97 -0.67
CA SER A 341 -8.52 -26.58 -1.98
C SER A 341 -8.32 -25.53 -3.09
N LYS A 342 -9.05 -24.41 -3.05
CA LYS A 342 -8.85 -23.30 -4.00
C LYS A 342 -7.54 -22.56 -3.75
N VAL A 343 -7.18 -22.35 -2.47
CA VAL A 343 -5.91 -21.74 -2.10
C VAL A 343 -4.74 -22.61 -2.57
N ILE A 344 -4.83 -23.92 -2.35
CA ILE A 344 -3.84 -24.90 -2.78
C ILE A 344 -3.72 -24.94 -4.31
N SER A 345 -4.86 -24.97 -5.03
CA SER A 345 -4.85 -24.89 -6.50
C SER A 345 -4.16 -23.63 -7.01
N LYS A 346 -4.41 -22.47 -6.38
CA LYS A 346 -3.74 -21.21 -6.73
C LYS A 346 -2.26 -21.20 -6.37
N TYR A 347 -1.87 -21.86 -5.30
CA TYR A 347 -0.47 -22.04 -4.94
C TYR A 347 0.28 -22.83 -6.03
N TYR A 348 -0.28 -23.96 -6.51
CA TYR A 348 0.34 -24.74 -7.60
C TYR A 348 0.35 -23.98 -8.92
N GLU A 349 -0.68 -23.22 -9.25
CA GLU A 349 -0.68 -22.31 -10.39
C GLU A 349 0.48 -21.30 -10.30
N ALA A 350 0.70 -20.72 -9.12
CA ALA A 350 1.79 -19.79 -8.87
C ALA A 350 3.17 -20.45 -9.01
N ILE A 351 3.36 -21.67 -8.55
CA ILE A 351 4.62 -22.42 -8.72
C ILE A 351 4.87 -22.72 -10.20
N SER A 352 3.88 -23.27 -10.91
CA SER A 352 4.02 -23.69 -12.31
C SER A 352 4.26 -22.51 -13.27
N SER A 353 3.86 -21.29 -12.92
CA SER A 353 4.11 -20.11 -13.74
C SER A 353 5.60 -19.72 -13.83
N ALA A 354 6.47 -20.28 -13.00
CA ALA A 354 7.91 -20.04 -13.06
C ALA A 354 8.59 -20.76 -14.23
N ASP A 355 8.03 -21.90 -14.66
CA ASP A 355 8.66 -22.75 -15.68
C ASP A 355 8.44 -22.25 -17.12
N ASN A 356 7.55 -21.27 -17.32
CA ASN A 356 7.20 -20.75 -18.64
C ASN A 356 8.03 -19.49 -19.05
N HIS A 357 8.98 -19.05 -18.25
CA HIS A 357 9.83 -17.87 -18.52
C HIS A 357 11.32 -18.21 -18.65
N LEU A 358 11.67 -19.50 -18.79
CA LEU A 358 12.98 -20.02 -19.20
C LEU A 358 12.90 -20.50 -20.65
#